data_965ce481ec9cae8a5ea8d59a34b9c9cb
#
_entry.id   965ce481ec9cae8a5ea8d59a34b9c9cb
#
_cell.length_a   1.000
_cell.length_b   1.000
_cell.length_c   1.000
_cell.angle_alpha   90.00
_cell.angle_beta   90.00
_cell.angle_gamma   90.00
#
_symmetry.space_group_name_H-M   'P 1'
#
loop_
_entity.id
_entity.type
_entity.pdbx_description
1 polymer ?
#
loop_
_entity_poly.entity_id
_entity_poly.type
_entity_poly.pdbx_seq_one_letter_code
_entity_poly.pdbx_strand_id
1 'polypeptide(L)'
;MKFDYDRLVEAPASTVWDALTDTAAIEPHLQGSAKVVSTGSNSFRISMKISLGFLRPTVNANVQLSNISIRRFTIELSGKSMGAEVLGKAEVILKVAGSESESTVVQLIGSVETSGMLKKVADSKIKAAAIGFLESYFASVERACSRV
;
A
#
# COMPACT_ATOMS: atom_id res chain seq x y z
N MET A 1 14.12 -8.28 2.33
CA MET A 1 13.86 -7.96 3.75
C MET A 1 12.41 -8.31 4.08
N LYS A 2 12.18 -8.77 5.28
CA LYS A 2 10.82 -9.07 5.74
C LYS A 2 10.11 -7.80 6.15
N PHE A 3 8.80 -7.76 5.92
CA PHE A 3 7.97 -6.60 6.21
C PHE A 3 6.66 -7.04 6.86
N ASP A 4 6.43 -6.60 8.10
CA ASP A 4 5.21 -6.86 8.84
C ASP A 4 4.60 -5.53 9.28
N TYR A 5 3.30 -5.38 9.10
CA TYR A 5 2.60 -4.16 9.45
C TYR A 5 1.19 -4.48 9.94
N ASP A 6 0.82 -3.88 11.07
CA ASP A 6 -0.52 -3.96 11.64
C ASP A 6 -1.02 -2.57 11.95
N ARG A 7 -2.29 -2.33 11.67
CA ARG A 7 -2.91 -1.08 12.07
C ARG A 7 -4.42 -1.25 12.28
N LEU A 8 -4.93 -0.66 13.36
CA LEU A 8 -6.36 -0.45 13.53
C LEU A 8 -6.76 0.78 12.70
N VAL A 9 -7.65 0.58 11.73
CA VAL A 9 -8.18 1.64 10.89
C VAL A 9 -9.62 1.94 11.32
N GLU A 10 -9.91 3.18 11.61
CA GLU A 10 -11.23 3.64 12.05
C GLU A 10 -12.18 3.78 10.86
N ALA A 11 -12.46 2.66 10.19
CA ALA A 11 -13.33 2.57 9.03
C ALA A 11 -13.86 1.14 8.90
N PRO A 12 -15.06 0.95 8.33
CA PRO A 12 -15.59 -0.39 8.09
C PRO A 12 -14.73 -1.21 7.13
N ALA A 13 -14.79 -2.53 7.27
CA ALA A 13 -14.00 -3.44 6.44
C ALA A 13 -14.27 -3.26 4.95
N SER A 14 -15.50 -2.98 4.54
CA SER A 14 -15.83 -2.72 3.15
C SER A 14 -15.14 -1.47 2.60
N THR A 15 -15.07 -0.41 3.40
CA THR A 15 -14.38 0.84 3.02
C THR A 15 -12.88 0.60 2.89
N VAL A 16 -12.29 -0.13 3.83
CA VAL A 16 -10.85 -0.46 3.79
C VAL A 16 -10.55 -1.37 2.61
N TRP A 17 -11.42 -2.34 2.35
CA TRP A 17 -11.27 -3.24 1.21
C TRP A 17 -11.22 -2.45 -0.11
N ASP A 18 -12.18 -1.54 -0.32
CA ASP A 18 -12.23 -0.71 -1.52
C ASP A 18 -10.99 0.18 -1.65
N ALA A 19 -10.52 0.73 -0.54
CA ALA A 19 -9.31 1.56 -0.52
C ALA A 19 -8.03 0.77 -0.86
N LEU A 20 -8.09 -0.55 -0.87
CA LEU A 20 -6.94 -1.42 -1.21
C LEU A 20 -7.09 -2.10 -2.56
N THR A 21 -8.29 -2.18 -3.11
CA THR A 21 -8.56 -2.98 -4.31
C THR A 21 -9.22 -2.22 -5.46
N ASP A 22 -9.89 -1.12 -5.18
CA ASP A 22 -10.61 -0.34 -6.19
C ASP A 22 -9.78 0.88 -6.60
N THR A 23 -9.38 0.96 -7.86
CA THR A 23 -8.53 2.05 -8.37
C THR A 23 -9.14 3.43 -8.14
N ALA A 24 -10.46 3.55 -8.27
CA ALA A 24 -11.14 4.83 -8.04
C ALA A 24 -11.12 5.22 -6.57
N ALA A 25 -11.11 4.25 -5.66
CA ALA A 25 -11.02 4.50 -4.22
C ALA A 25 -9.58 4.71 -3.74
N ILE A 26 -8.59 4.15 -4.45
CA ILE A 26 -7.18 4.26 -4.08
C ILE A 26 -6.63 5.66 -4.38
N GLU A 27 -6.86 6.17 -5.58
CA GLU A 27 -6.22 7.39 -6.06
C GLU A 27 -6.40 8.60 -5.13
N PRO A 28 -7.60 8.90 -4.58
CA PRO A 28 -7.78 10.06 -3.72
C PRO A 28 -6.96 10.04 -2.43
N HIS A 29 -6.50 8.88 -1.99
CA HIS A 29 -5.74 8.74 -0.74
C HIS A 29 -4.23 8.82 -0.96
N LEU A 30 -3.78 8.81 -2.21
CA LEU A 30 -2.37 8.96 -2.54
C LEU A 30 -2.00 10.44 -2.53
N GLN A 31 -0.80 10.72 -2.06
CA GLN A 31 -0.34 12.10 -1.93
C GLN A 31 0.22 12.65 -3.24
N GLY A 32 0.11 13.98 -3.39
CA GLY A 32 0.69 14.70 -4.50
C GLY A 32 -0.03 14.44 -5.82
N SER A 33 0.74 14.35 -6.89
CA SER A 33 0.23 14.13 -8.25
C SER A 33 0.23 12.66 -8.65
N ALA A 34 0.05 11.77 -7.70
CA ALA A 34 0.01 10.33 -7.96
C ALA A 34 -1.17 9.97 -8.86
N LYS A 35 -0.96 8.98 -9.73
CA LYS A 35 -1.97 8.49 -10.65
C LYS A 35 -2.09 6.98 -10.57
N VAL A 36 -3.33 6.49 -10.65
CA VAL A 36 -3.64 5.06 -10.65
C VAL A 36 -4.39 4.74 -11.93
N VAL A 37 -3.91 3.75 -12.66
CA VAL A 37 -4.53 3.31 -13.91
C VAL A 37 -4.78 1.82 -13.85
N SER A 38 -6.01 1.39 -14.09
CA SER A 38 -6.35 -0.02 -14.16
C SER A 38 -5.69 -0.66 -15.38
N THR A 39 -5.02 -1.79 -15.18
CA THR A 39 -4.37 -2.56 -16.25
C THR A 39 -5.00 -3.93 -16.48
N GLY A 40 -6.01 -4.26 -15.67
CA GLY A 40 -6.75 -5.52 -15.75
C GLY A 40 -7.77 -5.57 -14.62
N SER A 41 -8.47 -6.69 -14.48
CA SER A 41 -9.51 -6.86 -13.46
C SER A 41 -8.95 -6.82 -12.03
N ASN A 42 -7.72 -7.30 -11.83
CA ASN A 42 -7.07 -7.35 -10.53
C ASN A 42 -5.66 -6.77 -10.58
N SER A 43 -5.43 -5.83 -11.49
CA SER A 43 -4.12 -5.21 -11.64
C SER A 43 -4.24 -3.73 -11.96
N PHE A 44 -3.25 -2.97 -11.52
CA PHE A 44 -3.21 -1.54 -11.80
C PHE A 44 -1.77 -1.03 -11.73
N ARG A 45 -1.59 0.18 -12.22
CA ARG A 45 -0.30 0.86 -12.19
C ARG A 45 -0.43 2.14 -11.37
N ILE A 46 0.52 2.36 -10.48
CA ILE A 46 0.62 3.57 -9.69
C ILE A 46 1.89 4.31 -10.10
N SER A 47 1.77 5.62 -10.32
CA SER A 47 2.91 6.49 -10.55
C SER A 47 2.92 7.54 -9.46
N MET A 48 3.99 7.62 -8.65
CA MET A 48 4.05 8.54 -7.53
C MET A 48 5.49 8.81 -7.10
N LYS A 49 5.67 9.91 -6.37
CA LYS A 49 6.94 10.21 -5.72
C LYS A 49 6.96 9.63 -4.32
N ILE A 50 8.08 9.00 -3.97
CA ILE A 50 8.29 8.42 -2.65
C ILE A 50 9.45 9.15 -1.98
N SER A 51 9.31 9.45 -0.69
CA SER A 51 10.36 10.10 0.09
C SER A 51 11.22 9.05 0.79
N LEU A 52 12.51 9.01 0.44
CA LEU A 52 13.50 8.12 1.04
C LEU A 52 14.64 8.98 1.62
N GLY A 53 14.39 9.63 2.75
CA GLY A 53 15.34 10.59 3.31
C GLY A 53 15.44 11.82 2.41
N PHE A 54 16.64 12.10 1.90
CA PHE A 54 16.84 13.22 0.97
C PHE A 54 16.50 12.88 -0.49
N LEU A 55 16.28 11.59 -0.78
CA LEU A 55 15.91 11.14 -2.12
C LEU A 55 14.40 11.18 -2.31
N ARG A 56 13.96 11.66 -3.46
CA ARG A 56 12.54 11.71 -3.82
C ARG A 56 12.32 11.12 -5.21
N PRO A 57 12.55 9.81 -5.39
CA PRO A 57 12.38 9.20 -6.70
C PRO A 57 10.90 9.15 -7.11
N THR A 58 10.67 9.28 -8.41
CA THR A 58 9.38 8.95 -9.00
C THR A 58 9.38 7.45 -9.25
N VAL A 59 8.42 6.75 -8.70
CA VAL A 59 8.28 5.30 -8.84
C VAL A 59 7.05 4.99 -9.68
N ASN A 60 7.24 4.13 -10.67
CA ASN A 60 6.16 3.54 -11.45
C ASN A 60 6.04 2.09 -10.99
N ALA A 61 4.94 1.77 -10.36
CA ALA A 61 4.72 0.46 -9.78
C ALA A 61 3.58 -0.26 -10.47
N ASN A 62 3.80 -1.51 -10.83
CA ASN A 62 2.75 -2.42 -11.27
C ASN A 62 2.30 -3.21 -10.06
N VAL A 63 0.99 -3.27 -9.85
CA VAL A 63 0.39 -3.98 -8.73
C VAL A 63 -0.52 -5.07 -9.26
N GLN A 64 -0.36 -6.28 -8.75
CA GLN A 64 -1.18 -7.45 -9.10
C GLN A 64 -1.79 -8.00 -7.82
N LEU A 65 -3.12 -8.15 -7.82
CA LEU A 65 -3.84 -8.80 -6.73
C LEU A 65 -4.16 -10.23 -7.13
N SER A 66 -3.98 -11.17 -6.20
CA SER A 66 -4.24 -12.59 -6.44
C SER A 66 -4.73 -13.26 -5.17
N ASN A 67 -5.17 -14.52 -5.29
CA ASN A 67 -5.67 -15.31 -4.16
C ASN A 67 -6.73 -14.56 -3.36
N ILE A 68 -7.62 -13.85 -4.07
CA ILE A 68 -8.64 -13.02 -3.46
C ILE A 68 -9.71 -13.90 -2.83
N SER A 69 -9.96 -13.68 -1.54
CA SER A 69 -11.04 -14.34 -0.81
C SER A 69 -11.71 -13.30 0.09
N ILE A 70 -12.57 -13.73 1.00
CA ILE A 70 -13.24 -12.80 1.91
C ILE A 70 -12.20 -12.16 2.84
N ARG A 71 -12.02 -10.84 2.72
CA ARG A 71 -11.14 -10.02 3.57
C ARG A 71 -9.67 -10.44 3.52
N ARG A 72 -9.24 -11.07 2.42
CA ARG A 72 -7.87 -11.54 2.29
C ARG A 72 -7.46 -11.56 0.83
N PHE A 73 -6.23 -11.14 0.53
CA PHE A 73 -5.65 -11.26 -0.81
C PHE A 73 -4.13 -11.18 -0.74
N THR A 74 -3.48 -11.59 -1.82
CA THR A 74 -2.05 -11.42 -2.02
C THR A 74 -1.82 -10.22 -2.93
N ILE A 75 -0.90 -9.35 -2.57
CA ILE A 75 -0.47 -8.24 -3.39
C ILE A 75 0.96 -8.46 -3.86
N GLU A 76 1.21 -8.28 -5.14
CA GLU A 76 2.54 -8.28 -5.72
C GLU A 76 2.80 -6.92 -6.34
N LEU A 77 3.94 -6.35 -6.03
CA LEU A 77 4.33 -5.01 -6.46
C LEU A 77 5.66 -5.09 -7.18
N SER A 78 5.74 -4.46 -8.36
CA SER A 78 6.99 -4.32 -9.10
C SER A 78 7.15 -2.85 -9.44
N GLY A 79 8.08 -2.17 -8.79
CA GLY A 79 8.32 -0.75 -8.97
C GLY A 79 9.67 -0.48 -9.62
N LYS A 80 9.71 0.49 -10.52
CA LYS A 80 10.95 0.93 -11.17
C LYS A 80 11.10 2.43 -11.06
N SER A 81 12.33 2.85 -10.84
CA SER A 81 12.76 4.24 -10.87
C SER A 81 14.16 4.25 -11.47
N MET A 82 14.68 5.41 -11.86
CA MET A 82 15.97 5.52 -12.53
C MET A 82 17.07 4.68 -11.85
N GLY A 83 17.49 3.58 -12.50
CA GLY A 83 18.54 2.70 -12.01
C GLY A 83 18.21 1.91 -10.74
N ALA A 84 16.94 1.83 -10.38
CA ALA A 84 16.50 1.14 -9.17
C ALA A 84 15.24 0.31 -9.45
N GLU A 85 15.09 -0.78 -8.70
CA GLU A 85 13.92 -1.64 -8.80
C GLU A 85 13.51 -2.12 -7.41
N VAL A 86 12.20 -2.20 -7.19
CA VAL A 86 11.61 -2.71 -5.95
C VAL A 86 10.65 -3.83 -6.31
N LEU A 87 10.78 -4.97 -5.65
CA LEU A 87 9.85 -6.08 -5.77
C LEU A 87 9.27 -6.35 -4.39
N GLY A 88 7.96 -6.35 -4.30
CA GLY A 88 7.26 -6.62 -3.04
C GLY A 88 6.19 -7.69 -3.23
N LYS A 89 6.02 -8.52 -2.21
CA LYS A 89 4.94 -9.50 -2.16
C LYS A 89 4.45 -9.60 -0.72
N ALA A 90 3.15 -9.47 -0.54
CA ALA A 90 2.57 -9.52 0.81
C ALA A 90 1.20 -10.15 0.80
N GLU A 91 0.84 -10.74 1.93
CA GLU A 91 -0.52 -11.15 2.21
C GLU A 91 -1.19 -10.06 3.02
N VAL A 92 -2.36 -9.63 2.59
CA VAL A 92 -3.16 -8.61 3.25
C VAL A 92 -4.38 -9.27 3.85
N ILE A 93 -4.60 -9.06 5.14
CA ILE A 93 -5.71 -9.63 5.88
C ILE A 93 -6.45 -8.51 6.60
N LEU A 94 -7.77 -8.48 6.45
CA LEU A 94 -8.62 -7.54 7.15
C LEU A 94 -9.41 -8.27 8.22
N LYS A 95 -9.32 -7.78 9.46
CA LYS A 95 -10.06 -8.34 10.59
C LYS A 95 -10.99 -7.27 11.16
N VAL A 96 -12.26 -7.61 11.32
CA VAL A 96 -13.21 -6.70 11.96
C VAL A 96 -12.88 -6.63 13.44
N ALA A 97 -12.71 -5.42 13.96
CA ALA A 97 -12.39 -5.19 15.36
C ALA A 97 -13.66 -5.08 16.19
N GLY A 98 -13.78 -5.91 17.20
CA GLY A 98 -14.90 -5.89 18.11
C GLY A 98 -16.21 -6.40 17.49
N SER A 99 -17.32 -6.09 18.16
CA SER A 99 -18.67 -6.47 17.73
C SER A 99 -19.30 -5.49 16.74
N GLU A 100 -18.68 -4.33 16.54
CA GLU A 100 -19.14 -3.31 15.63
C GLU A 100 -18.24 -3.21 14.42
N SER A 101 -18.83 -3.13 13.23
CA SER A 101 -18.11 -3.12 11.96
C SER A 101 -17.57 -1.73 11.58
N GLU A 102 -17.23 -0.89 12.56
CA GLU A 102 -16.75 0.46 12.32
C GLU A 102 -15.24 0.59 12.30
N SER A 103 -14.54 -0.45 12.75
CA SER A 103 -13.08 -0.48 12.77
C SER A 103 -12.57 -1.78 12.20
N THR A 104 -11.42 -1.70 11.54
CA THR A 104 -10.82 -2.84 10.86
C THR A 104 -9.33 -2.89 11.18
N VAL A 105 -8.83 -4.06 11.57
CA VAL A 105 -7.38 -4.27 11.70
C VAL A 105 -6.87 -4.72 10.34
N VAL A 106 -5.94 -3.95 9.78
CA VAL A 106 -5.22 -4.31 8.57
C VAL A 106 -3.93 -4.97 8.98
N GLN A 107 -3.72 -6.18 8.50
CA GLN A 107 -2.48 -6.92 8.72
C GLN A 107 -1.82 -7.19 7.37
N LEU A 108 -0.55 -6.84 7.25
CA LEU A 108 0.21 -7.00 6.04
C LEU A 108 1.50 -7.72 6.38
N ILE A 109 1.71 -8.87 5.77
CA ILE A 109 2.87 -9.73 6.04
C ILE A 109 3.52 -10.09 4.71
N GLY A 110 4.78 -9.75 4.54
CA GLY A 110 5.44 -10.03 3.29
C GLY A 110 6.93 -9.75 3.29
N SER A 111 7.42 -9.50 2.08
CA SER A 111 8.84 -9.22 1.84
C SER A 111 9.02 -8.17 0.76
N VAL A 112 10.12 -7.45 0.83
CA VAL A 112 10.51 -6.43 -0.14
C VAL A 112 11.96 -6.70 -0.53
N GLU A 113 12.23 -6.65 -1.83
CA GLU A 113 13.57 -6.74 -2.38
C GLU A 113 13.85 -5.50 -3.21
N THR A 114 15.07 -4.98 -3.08
CA THR A 114 15.51 -3.81 -3.82
C THR A 114 16.77 -4.13 -4.60
N SER A 115 16.95 -3.45 -5.73
CA SER A 115 18.16 -3.58 -6.56
C SER A 115 18.56 -2.23 -7.12
N GLY A 116 19.74 -2.17 -7.73
CA GLY A 116 20.29 -0.95 -8.28
C GLY A 116 20.63 0.06 -7.19
N MET A 117 20.30 1.32 -7.42
CA MET A 117 20.62 2.41 -6.48
C MET A 117 19.94 2.26 -5.12
N LEU A 118 18.78 1.62 -5.08
CA LEU A 118 18.08 1.41 -3.81
C LEU A 118 18.76 0.40 -2.90
N LYS A 119 19.61 -0.46 -3.44
CA LYS A 119 20.38 -1.39 -2.62
C LYS A 119 21.35 -0.68 -1.69
N LYS A 120 21.71 0.56 -2.00
CA LYS A 120 22.58 1.40 -1.16
C LYS A 120 21.85 2.06 -0.01
N VAL A 121 20.51 2.01 -0.02
CA VAL A 121 19.69 2.56 1.07
C VAL A 121 19.51 1.47 2.12
N ALA A 122 19.71 1.81 3.38
CA ALA A 122 19.56 0.86 4.49
C ALA A 122 18.13 0.32 4.56
N ASP A 123 18.00 -0.98 4.87
CA ASP A 123 16.68 -1.63 5.01
C ASP A 123 15.78 -0.89 6.00
N SER A 124 16.36 -0.38 7.08
CA SER A 124 15.60 0.38 8.09
C SER A 124 14.96 1.64 7.51
N LYS A 125 15.63 2.32 6.57
CA LYS A 125 15.08 3.50 5.91
C LYS A 125 13.98 3.16 4.92
N ILE A 126 14.14 2.06 4.19
CA ILE A 126 13.12 1.58 3.26
C ILE A 126 11.88 1.17 4.04
N LYS A 127 12.07 0.43 5.13
CA LYS A 127 10.97 0.01 5.99
C LYS A 127 10.24 1.21 6.61
N ALA A 128 10.98 2.20 7.10
CA ALA A 128 10.39 3.42 7.66
C ALA A 128 9.58 4.19 6.62
N ALA A 129 10.07 4.28 5.38
CA ALA A 129 9.34 4.94 4.30
C ALA A 129 8.04 4.20 3.96
N ALA A 130 8.08 2.87 3.91
CA ALA A 130 6.90 2.06 3.66
C ALA A 130 5.86 2.21 4.77
N ILE A 131 6.28 2.15 6.02
CA ILE A 131 5.39 2.35 7.17
C ILE A 131 4.80 3.76 7.15
N GLY A 132 5.62 4.78 6.91
CA GLY A 132 5.15 6.16 6.83
C GLY A 132 4.11 6.35 5.74
N PHE A 133 4.32 5.73 4.59
CA PHE A 133 3.34 5.73 3.49
C PHE A 133 2.01 5.10 3.93
N LEU A 134 2.06 3.93 4.53
CA LEU A 134 0.86 3.21 4.98
C LEU A 134 0.11 3.98 6.07
N GLU A 135 0.84 4.58 7.02
CA GLU A 135 0.22 5.38 8.08
C GLU A 135 -0.52 6.59 7.50
N SER A 136 0.10 7.30 6.57
CA SER A 136 -0.53 8.45 5.90
C SER A 136 -1.73 8.02 5.06
N TYR A 137 -1.61 6.88 4.39
CA TYR A 137 -2.66 6.33 3.54
C TYR A 137 -3.92 6.01 4.35
N PHE A 138 -3.77 5.23 5.42
CA PHE A 138 -4.91 4.86 6.25
C PHE A 138 -5.46 6.03 7.06
N ALA A 139 -4.63 6.98 7.44
CA ALA A 139 -5.12 8.21 8.06
C ALA A 139 -6.03 8.99 7.10
N SER A 140 -5.69 9.02 5.81
CA SER A 140 -6.54 9.63 4.78
C SER A 140 -7.87 8.88 4.63
N VAL A 141 -7.84 7.55 4.65
CA VAL A 141 -9.05 6.72 4.59
C VAL A 141 -9.97 7.02 5.78
N GLU A 142 -9.39 7.11 6.97
CA GLU A 142 -10.16 7.43 8.18
C GLU A 142 -10.82 8.81 8.11
N ARG A 143 -10.10 9.82 7.63
CA ARG A 143 -10.63 11.17 7.48
C ARG A 143 -11.79 11.21 6.49
N ALA A 144 -11.67 10.51 5.37
CA ALA A 144 -12.73 10.44 4.38
C ALA A 144 -13.98 9.75 4.95
N CYS A 145 -13.81 8.72 5.75
CA CYS A 145 -14.89 7.98 6.38
C CYS A 145 -15.61 8.83 7.44
N SER A 146 -14.88 9.62 8.22
CA SER A 146 -15.45 10.41 9.30
C SER A 146 -16.25 11.65 8.82
N ARG A 147 -16.16 11.99 7.53
CA ARG A 147 -16.90 13.12 6.95
C ARG A 147 -18.33 12.78 6.52
N VAL A 148 -18.72 11.56 6.69
CA VAL A 148 -20.05 11.09 6.29
C VAL A 148 -21.06 11.35 7.40
#